data_d9a53f1f49b3eb23bfabc054e7cfe18e
#
_entry.id   d9a53f1f49b3eb23bfabc054e7cfe18e
#
_cell.length_a   1.000
_cell.length_b   1.000
_cell.length_c   1.000
_cell.angle_alpha   90.00
_cell.angle_beta   90.00
_cell.angle_gamma   90.00
#
_symmetry.space_group_name_H-M   'P 1'
#
loop_
_entity.id
_entity.type
_entity.pdbx_description
1 polymer ?
#
loop_
_entity_poly.entity_id
_entity_poly.type
_entity_poly.pdbx_seq_one_letter_code
_entity_poly.pdbx_strand_id
1 'polypeptide(L)'
;GNISSMIWKSGDEGLRGYKFSYDNLSRMQNATYGEGTSITPPTGKNFSENVIGYDYNGNIEKLQRYGKINGNTYGKIDDLSMVYVGNQLYNVSDVATDPLYSGAFNFVDGNKSSIQEYKFDNNGNLEEDYNKKIAKIEYNSLNLPSVLQLTNGNRIDYLYGSDGMKRRVTHKVAIANISVPMGQIKDLTG
;
A
#
# COMPACT_ATOMS: atom_id res chain seq x y z
N GLY A 1 12.39 5.55 23.96
CA GLY A 1 13.37 5.19 22.92
C GLY A 1 12.71 4.37 21.82
N ASN A 2 13.36 4.30 20.67
CA ASN A 2 12.85 3.54 19.52
C ASN A 2 13.06 2.04 19.72
N ILE A 3 12.19 1.22 19.11
CA ILE A 3 12.32 -0.24 19.10
C ILE A 3 13.55 -0.61 18.27
N SER A 4 14.57 -1.23 18.87
CA SER A 4 15.80 -1.61 18.16
C SER A 4 15.70 -2.97 17.46
N SER A 5 14.89 -3.89 17.98
CA SER A 5 14.68 -5.21 17.39
C SER A 5 13.37 -5.85 17.84
N MET A 6 12.90 -6.79 17.04
CA MET A 6 11.75 -7.64 17.35
C MET A 6 12.09 -9.07 16.94
N ILE A 7 11.78 -10.04 17.79
CA ILE A 7 12.02 -11.47 17.53
C ILE A 7 10.72 -12.22 17.78
N TRP A 8 10.42 -13.18 16.93
CA TRP A 8 9.25 -14.07 17.09
C TRP A 8 9.57 -15.49 16.62
N LYS A 9 8.72 -16.42 17.05
CA LYS A 9 8.68 -17.79 16.59
C LYS A 9 7.23 -18.17 16.28
N SER A 10 7.00 -18.85 15.18
CA SER A 10 5.67 -19.35 14.78
C SER A 10 5.73 -20.87 14.71
N GLY A 11 4.97 -21.55 15.56
CA GLY A 11 4.93 -23.02 15.63
C GLY A 11 6.33 -23.64 15.79
N ASP A 12 6.63 -24.61 14.95
CA ASP A 12 7.91 -25.33 14.94
C ASP A 12 8.98 -24.67 14.06
N GLU A 13 8.66 -23.53 13.45
CA GLU A 13 9.61 -22.77 12.62
C GLU A 13 10.76 -22.19 13.46
N GLY A 14 11.87 -21.85 12.80
CA GLY A 14 13.00 -21.17 13.44
C GLY A 14 12.66 -19.77 13.94
N LEU A 15 13.52 -19.23 14.79
CA LEU A 15 13.43 -17.84 15.22
C LEU A 15 13.61 -16.89 14.03
N ARG A 16 12.78 -15.87 13.95
CA ARG A 16 12.81 -14.80 12.96
C ARG A 16 12.74 -13.46 13.66
N GLY A 17 13.17 -12.41 13.00
CA GLY A 17 13.07 -11.08 13.58
C GLY A 17 13.48 -9.98 12.65
N TYR A 18 13.34 -8.76 13.17
CA TYR A 18 13.84 -7.55 12.55
C TYR A 18 14.79 -6.81 13.48
N LYS A 19 15.83 -6.22 12.91
CA LYS A 19 16.63 -5.16 13.52
C LYS A 19 16.27 -3.86 12.82
N PHE A 20 16.01 -2.82 13.61
CA PHE A 20 15.62 -1.51 13.10
C PHE A 20 16.76 -0.51 13.28
N SER A 21 16.93 0.37 12.31
CA SER A 21 17.77 1.57 12.45
C SER A 21 16.94 2.82 12.13
N TYR A 22 17.36 3.93 12.72
CA TYR A 22 16.66 5.20 12.68
C TYR A 22 17.63 6.33 12.37
N ASP A 23 17.11 7.40 11.81
CA ASP A 23 17.84 8.65 11.65
C ASP A 23 17.83 9.50 12.95
N ASN A 24 18.47 10.65 12.91
CA ASN A 24 18.56 11.56 14.06
C ASN A 24 17.20 12.16 14.47
N LEU A 25 16.17 12.06 13.62
CA LEU A 25 14.81 12.50 13.90
C LEU A 25 13.91 11.32 14.33
N SER A 26 14.51 10.16 14.66
CA SER A 26 13.79 8.95 15.05
C SER A 26 12.88 8.37 13.96
N ARG A 27 13.14 8.66 12.68
CA ARG A 27 12.44 8.06 11.54
C ARG A 27 13.16 6.78 11.13
N MET A 28 12.39 5.72 10.85
CA MET A 28 12.96 4.43 10.48
C MET A 28 13.70 4.50 9.13
N GLN A 29 14.95 4.04 9.11
CA GLN A 29 15.76 3.91 7.90
C GLN A 29 15.76 2.48 7.37
N ASN A 30 15.90 1.50 8.27
CA ASN A 30 15.96 0.10 7.86
C ASN A 30 15.18 -0.77 8.83
N ALA A 31 14.49 -1.76 8.27
CA ALA A 31 13.99 -2.94 8.95
C ALA A 31 14.71 -4.15 8.33
N THR A 32 15.81 -4.56 8.94
CA THR A 32 16.63 -5.66 8.44
C THR A 32 16.09 -6.97 8.98
N TYR A 33 15.52 -7.80 8.08
CA TYR A 33 15.06 -9.13 8.41
C TYR A 33 16.24 -10.06 8.69
N GLY A 34 16.07 -10.98 9.63
CA GLY A 34 17.06 -12.00 9.94
C GLY A 34 16.42 -13.23 10.57
N GLU A 35 17.20 -14.30 10.61
CA GLU A 35 16.80 -15.62 11.12
C GLU A 35 17.81 -16.12 12.17
N GLY A 36 17.37 -17.09 12.97
CA GLY A 36 18.16 -17.66 14.05
C GLY A 36 18.23 -16.78 15.31
N THR A 37 18.98 -17.24 16.31
CA THR A 37 19.03 -16.58 17.62
C THR A 37 19.71 -15.21 17.61
N SER A 38 20.60 -14.97 16.65
CA SER A 38 21.31 -13.67 16.49
C SER A 38 20.64 -12.76 15.46
N ILE A 39 19.50 -13.16 14.89
CA ILE A 39 18.82 -12.46 13.79
C ILE A 39 19.82 -12.08 12.71
N THR A 40 20.39 -13.11 12.08
CA THR A 40 21.38 -12.95 11.02
C THR A 40 20.68 -12.74 9.69
N PRO A 41 20.96 -11.64 8.97
CA PRO A 41 20.35 -11.38 7.67
C PRO A 41 20.76 -12.46 6.66
N PRO A 42 19.77 -13.07 5.95
CA PRO A 42 20.07 -13.95 4.81
C PRO A 42 20.64 -13.16 3.63
N THR A 43 21.36 -13.85 2.74
CA THR A 43 22.04 -13.23 1.59
C THR A 43 21.08 -12.46 0.65
N GLY A 44 19.85 -12.92 0.50
CA GLY A 44 18.84 -12.29 -0.37
C GLY A 44 18.09 -11.11 0.27
N LYS A 45 18.50 -10.66 1.46
CA LYS A 45 17.80 -9.66 2.29
C LYS A 45 16.34 -10.03 2.62
N ASN A 46 15.81 -11.08 2.03
CA ASN A 46 14.47 -11.66 2.16
C ASN A 46 13.37 -10.59 2.33
N PHE A 47 12.84 -10.40 3.53
CA PHE A 47 11.74 -9.47 3.83
C PHE A 47 12.23 -8.13 4.40
N SER A 48 13.48 -7.74 4.13
CA SER A 48 14.02 -6.46 4.60
C SER A 48 13.38 -5.28 3.86
N GLU A 49 13.28 -4.15 4.56
CA GLU A 49 12.76 -2.89 4.02
C GLU A 49 13.75 -1.76 4.32
N ASN A 50 13.98 -0.89 3.33
CA ASN A 50 14.88 0.25 3.45
C ASN A 50 14.18 1.52 3.00
N VAL A 51 14.05 2.50 3.89
CA VAL A 51 13.64 3.86 3.55
C VAL A 51 14.89 4.63 3.14
N ILE A 52 14.97 4.97 1.86
CA ILE A 52 16.17 5.60 1.27
C ILE A 52 16.13 7.13 1.42
N GLY A 53 14.94 7.72 1.48
CA GLY A 53 14.80 9.16 1.61
C GLY A 53 13.49 9.58 2.23
N TYR A 54 13.55 10.71 2.93
CA TYR A 54 12.42 11.46 3.46
C TYR A 54 12.51 12.91 2.97
N ASP A 55 11.36 13.50 2.66
CA ASP A 55 11.28 14.95 2.45
C ASP A 55 11.38 15.73 3.78
N TYR A 56 11.34 17.06 3.68
CA TYR A 56 11.40 17.94 4.87
C TYR A 56 10.17 17.83 5.78
N ASN A 57 9.03 17.36 5.26
CA ASN A 57 7.81 17.12 6.03
C ASN A 57 7.80 15.75 6.72
N GLY A 58 8.75 14.87 6.39
CA GLY A 58 8.83 13.50 6.90
C GLY A 58 8.10 12.48 6.05
N ASN A 59 7.62 12.84 4.85
CA ASN A 59 7.06 11.88 3.90
C ASN A 59 8.18 11.01 3.32
N ILE A 60 7.90 9.72 3.11
CA ILE A 60 8.84 8.80 2.49
C ILE A 60 8.90 9.07 0.99
N GLU A 61 10.06 9.52 0.49
CA GLU A 61 10.27 9.74 -0.95
C GLU A 61 10.73 8.49 -1.70
N LYS A 62 11.51 7.63 -1.03
CA LYS A 62 12.04 6.40 -1.64
C LYS A 62 12.02 5.23 -0.66
N LEU A 63 11.47 4.11 -1.12
CA LEU A 63 11.33 2.88 -0.34
C LEU A 63 11.74 1.67 -1.18
N GLN A 64 12.59 0.82 -0.62
CA GLN A 64 12.92 -0.48 -1.19
C GLN A 64 12.39 -1.58 -0.28
N ARG A 65 11.69 -2.55 -0.87
CA ARG A 65 11.22 -3.72 -0.17
C ARG A 65 11.74 -4.99 -0.84
N TYR A 66 12.11 -5.94 -0.01
CA TYR A 66 12.60 -7.25 -0.44
C TYR A 66 11.60 -8.32 -0.05
N GLY A 67 11.41 -9.29 -0.92
CA GLY A 67 10.47 -10.38 -0.71
C GLY A 67 10.73 -11.52 -1.66
N LYS A 68 9.82 -12.47 -1.70
CA LYS A 68 9.90 -13.64 -2.56
C LYS A 68 9.54 -13.23 -4.00
N ILE A 69 10.48 -13.38 -4.91
CA ILE A 69 10.30 -13.02 -6.33
C ILE A 69 9.92 -14.21 -7.21
N ASN A 70 10.33 -15.43 -6.80
CA ASN A 70 10.05 -16.65 -7.54
C ASN A 70 10.33 -17.86 -6.62
N GLY A 71 9.43 -18.87 -6.59
CA GLY A 71 9.64 -20.11 -5.85
C GLY A 71 10.26 -19.89 -4.46
N ASN A 72 11.54 -20.17 -4.32
CA ASN A 72 12.35 -19.96 -3.10
C ASN A 72 13.38 -18.81 -3.23
N THR A 73 13.32 -18.05 -4.33
CA THR A 73 14.26 -16.96 -4.59
C THR A 73 13.72 -15.65 -4.02
N TYR A 74 14.58 -14.90 -3.36
CA TYR A 74 14.27 -13.60 -2.78
C TYR A 74 15.02 -12.50 -3.53
N GLY A 75 14.43 -11.32 -3.59
CA GLY A 75 15.01 -10.15 -4.23
C GLY A 75 14.19 -8.89 -3.95
N LYS A 76 14.52 -7.82 -4.64
CA LYS A 76 13.80 -6.57 -4.53
C LYS A 76 12.44 -6.70 -5.24
N ILE A 77 11.35 -6.58 -4.47
CA ILE A 77 9.98 -6.63 -4.98
C ILE A 77 9.41 -5.25 -5.25
N ASP A 78 9.96 -4.22 -4.61
CA ASP A 78 9.61 -2.82 -4.83
C ASP A 78 10.86 -1.94 -4.76
N ASP A 79 10.94 -0.94 -5.65
CA ASP A 79 11.90 0.16 -5.63
C ASP A 79 11.16 1.46 -5.94
N LEU A 80 10.42 1.91 -4.94
CA LEU A 80 9.43 2.96 -5.07
C LEU A 80 10.07 4.35 -5.01
N SER A 81 9.60 5.23 -5.89
CA SER A 81 9.79 6.68 -5.78
C SER A 81 8.42 7.33 -5.65
N MET A 82 8.24 8.14 -4.62
CA MET A 82 6.98 8.78 -4.27
C MET A 82 7.10 10.29 -4.38
N VAL A 83 6.14 10.91 -5.03
CA VAL A 83 6.05 12.37 -5.21
C VAL A 83 4.85 12.88 -4.43
N TYR A 84 5.02 13.98 -3.73
CA TYR A 84 3.98 14.60 -2.90
C TYR A 84 3.71 16.05 -3.34
N VAL A 85 2.47 16.50 -3.10
CA VAL A 85 2.09 17.91 -3.11
C VAL A 85 1.65 18.25 -1.69
N GLY A 86 2.49 18.98 -0.96
CA GLY A 86 2.36 19.08 0.49
C GLY A 86 2.57 17.71 1.14
N ASN A 87 1.57 17.20 1.86
CA ASN A 87 1.56 15.88 2.47
C ASN A 87 0.63 14.88 1.73
N GLN A 88 0.11 15.26 0.57
CA GLN A 88 -0.71 14.38 -0.25
C GLN A 88 0.13 13.67 -1.29
N LEU A 89 0.05 12.34 -1.32
CA LEU A 89 0.72 11.52 -2.33
C LEU A 89 0.15 11.86 -3.72
N TYR A 90 1.04 12.20 -4.64
CA TYR A 90 0.66 12.61 -6.00
C TYR A 90 0.87 11.48 -7.00
N ASN A 91 2.05 10.83 -6.91
CA ASN A 91 2.46 9.76 -7.83
C ASN A 91 3.39 8.79 -7.13
N VAL A 92 3.34 7.51 -7.54
CA VAL A 92 4.29 6.46 -7.12
C VAL A 92 4.79 5.76 -8.38
N SER A 93 6.10 5.69 -8.55
CA SER A 93 6.70 4.86 -9.59
C SER A 93 7.48 3.71 -8.98
N ASP A 94 7.40 2.55 -9.59
CA ASP A 94 8.17 1.37 -9.22
C ASP A 94 9.10 0.96 -10.39
N VAL A 95 10.39 0.85 -10.11
CA VAL A 95 11.40 0.39 -11.09
C VAL A 95 11.86 -1.05 -10.81
N ALA A 96 11.29 -1.72 -9.81
CA ALA A 96 11.54 -3.13 -9.60
C ALA A 96 10.88 -3.98 -10.68
N THR A 97 11.45 -5.15 -10.93
CA THR A 97 10.82 -6.14 -11.78
C THR A 97 9.70 -6.83 -11.01
N ASP A 98 8.51 -6.88 -11.60
CA ASP A 98 7.36 -7.56 -11.00
C ASP A 98 7.72 -9.03 -10.67
N PRO A 99 7.47 -9.47 -9.43
CA PRO A 99 7.73 -10.85 -9.05
C PRO A 99 6.78 -11.82 -9.74
N LEU A 100 7.28 -12.99 -10.07
CA LEU A 100 6.50 -14.11 -10.62
C LEU A 100 5.75 -14.93 -9.55
N TYR A 101 5.70 -14.41 -8.34
CA TYR A 101 5.08 -15.04 -7.18
C TYR A 101 3.86 -14.26 -6.74
N SER A 102 2.67 -14.84 -6.86
CA SER A 102 1.39 -14.19 -6.54
C SER A 102 1.22 -13.76 -5.07
N GLY A 103 2.01 -14.33 -4.16
CA GLY A 103 2.04 -13.98 -2.73
C GLY A 103 3.12 -12.96 -2.35
N ALA A 104 3.71 -12.28 -3.32
CA ALA A 104 4.79 -11.31 -3.04
C ALA A 104 4.30 -10.05 -2.33
N PHE A 105 3.04 -9.67 -2.54
CA PHE A 105 2.43 -8.45 -2.00
C PHE A 105 3.23 -7.17 -2.34
N ASN A 106 3.85 -7.17 -3.54
CA ASN A 106 4.53 -6.00 -4.08
C ASN A 106 3.53 -4.88 -4.42
N PHE A 107 4.03 -3.68 -4.54
CA PHE A 107 3.26 -2.59 -5.14
C PHE A 107 3.06 -2.89 -6.63
N VAL A 108 1.85 -2.70 -7.11
CA VAL A 108 1.54 -2.82 -8.54
C VAL A 108 1.37 -1.42 -9.11
N ASP A 109 2.38 -0.97 -9.87
CA ASP A 109 2.31 0.28 -10.62
C ASP A 109 1.39 0.07 -11.83
N GLY A 110 0.09 0.21 -11.59
CA GLY A 110 -0.98 -0.01 -12.57
C GLY A 110 -1.15 1.14 -13.57
N ASN A 111 -0.54 2.29 -13.28
CA ASN A 111 -0.61 3.49 -14.11
C ASN A 111 0.79 4.09 -14.30
N LYS A 112 1.61 3.50 -15.13
CA LYS A 112 3.01 3.94 -15.42
C LYS A 112 3.08 5.35 -16.06
N SER A 113 2.37 6.29 -15.49
CA SER A 113 2.28 7.67 -15.93
C SER A 113 2.96 8.59 -14.91
N SER A 114 3.60 9.64 -15.38
CA SER A 114 4.13 10.73 -14.54
C SER A 114 3.05 11.74 -14.11
N ILE A 115 1.78 11.46 -14.41
CA ILE A 115 0.63 12.30 -14.08
C ILE A 115 0.14 11.94 -12.67
N GLN A 116 -0.65 12.82 -12.08
CA GLN A 116 -1.31 12.59 -10.80
C GLN A 116 -2.09 11.26 -10.78
N GLU A 117 -1.75 10.39 -9.85
CA GLU A 117 -2.37 9.06 -9.69
C GLU A 117 -3.37 8.99 -8.55
N TYR A 118 -3.27 9.94 -7.62
CA TYR A 118 -4.12 10.01 -6.44
C TYR A 118 -4.77 11.36 -6.37
N LYS A 119 -6.10 11.40 -6.21
CA LYS A 119 -6.82 12.63 -5.96
C LYS A 119 -7.50 12.60 -4.60
N PHE A 120 -7.58 13.76 -3.99
CA PHE A 120 -8.10 13.92 -2.64
C PHE A 120 -9.20 14.97 -2.64
N ASP A 121 -10.17 14.82 -1.75
CA ASP A 121 -11.17 15.85 -1.47
C ASP A 121 -10.56 17.01 -0.63
N ASN A 122 -11.37 18.04 -0.37
CA ASN A 122 -10.95 19.19 0.42
C ASN A 122 -10.65 18.86 1.90
N ASN A 123 -11.07 17.69 2.38
CA ASN A 123 -10.77 17.20 3.73
C ASN A 123 -9.50 16.33 3.76
N GLY A 124 -8.87 16.07 2.60
CA GLY A 124 -7.71 15.23 2.46
C GLY A 124 -8.01 13.74 2.33
N ASN A 125 -9.26 13.35 2.10
CA ASN A 125 -9.62 11.96 1.86
C ASN A 125 -9.34 11.56 0.41
N LEU A 126 -8.85 10.34 0.20
CA LEU A 126 -8.60 9.81 -1.13
C LEU A 126 -9.91 9.64 -1.92
N GLU A 127 -10.03 10.31 -3.06
CA GLU A 127 -11.17 10.19 -3.95
C GLU A 127 -10.96 9.27 -5.15
N GLU A 128 -9.76 9.26 -5.72
CA GLU A 128 -9.39 8.48 -6.91
C GLU A 128 -8.03 7.82 -6.72
N ASP A 129 -7.88 6.55 -7.17
CA ASP A 129 -6.63 5.81 -7.18
C ASP A 129 -6.48 5.11 -8.54
N TYR A 130 -5.58 5.62 -9.37
CA TYR A 130 -5.37 5.13 -10.73
C TYR A 130 -4.67 3.77 -10.74
N ASN A 131 -3.80 3.49 -9.77
CA ASN A 131 -3.10 2.22 -9.67
C ASN A 131 -4.05 1.08 -9.31
N LYS A 132 -4.99 1.32 -8.40
CA LYS A 132 -6.02 0.35 -8.00
C LYS A 132 -7.27 0.41 -8.86
N LYS A 133 -7.30 1.28 -9.88
CA LYS A 133 -8.47 1.49 -10.74
C LYS A 133 -9.73 1.85 -9.94
N ILE A 134 -9.56 2.64 -8.87
CA ILE A 134 -10.66 3.19 -8.10
C ILE A 134 -11.09 4.48 -8.78
N ALA A 135 -12.27 4.46 -9.40
CA ALA A 135 -12.80 5.60 -10.14
C ALA A 135 -13.25 6.72 -9.21
N LYS A 136 -13.87 6.39 -8.09
CA LYS A 136 -14.33 7.36 -7.10
C LYS A 136 -14.57 6.71 -5.74
N ILE A 137 -14.22 7.43 -4.68
CA ILE A 137 -14.66 7.16 -3.31
C ILE A 137 -15.51 8.33 -2.85
N GLU A 138 -16.69 8.07 -2.30
CA GLU A 138 -17.51 9.05 -1.60
C GLU A 138 -17.48 8.80 -0.10
N TYR A 139 -17.61 9.87 0.65
CA TYR A 139 -17.59 9.85 2.11
C TYR A 139 -18.92 10.35 2.68
N ASN A 140 -19.31 9.83 3.82
CA ASN A 140 -20.49 10.29 4.55
C ASN A 140 -20.16 11.50 5.46
N SER A 141 -21.16 12.00 6.18
CA SER A 141 -21.00 13.13 7.10
C SER A 141 -20.06 12.88 8.29
N LEU A 142 -19.76 11.62 8.57
CA LEU A 142 -18.77 11.20 9.59
C LEU A 142 -17.36 11.04 8.99
N ASN A 143 -17.16 11.45 7.73
CA ASN A 143 -15.90 11.31 7.01
C ASN A 143 -15.45 9.84 6.83
N LEU A 144 -16.42 8.90 6.76
CA LEU A 144 -16.18 7.49 6.51
C LEU A 144 -16.55 7.13 5.07
N PRO A 145 -15.78 6.27 4.36
CA PRO A 145 -16.10 5.88 2.98
C PRO A 145 -17.50 5.26 2.89
N SER A 146 -18.39 5.85 2.11
CA SER A 146 -19.75 5.35 1.89
C SER A 146 -19.91 4.56 0.61
N VAL A 147 -19.19 4.95 -0.43
CA VAL A 147 -19.18 4.29 -1.75
C VAL A 147 -17.75 4.18 -2.25
N LEU A 148 -17.39 3.03 -2.83
CA LEU A 148 -16.17 2.84 -3.60
C LEU A 148 -16.55 2.28 -4.97
N GLN A 149 -16.28 3.05 -6.02
CA GLN A 149 -16.52 2.69 -7.41
C GLN A 149 -15.24 2.28 -8.09
N LEU A 150 -15.20 1.11 -8.73
CA LEU A 150 -14.10 0.68 -9.60
C LEU A 150 -14.38 1.04 -11.07
N THR A 151 -13.31 1.21 -11.86
CA THR A 151 -13.41 1.54 -13.29
C THR A 151 -14.08 0.45 -14.12
N ASN A 152 -14.08 -0.80 -13.67
CA ASN A 152 -14.77 -1.94 -14.32
C ASN A 152 -16.26 -2.02 -14.01
N GLY A 153 -16.83 -1.03 -13.32
CA GLY A 153 -18.22 -0.98 -12.94
C GLY A 153 -18.55 -1.62 -11.58
N ASN A 154 -17.67 -2.40 -11.00
CA ASN A 154 -17.89 -2.97 -9.69
C ASN A 154 -17.91 -1.86 -8.62
N ARG A 155 -18.74 -2.05 -7.59
CA ARG A 155 -18.96 -1.05 -6.55
C ARG A 155 -19.07 -1.70 -5.18
N ILE A 156 -18.62 -1.00 -4.17
CA ILE A 156 -18.79 -1.39 -2.78
C ILE A 156 -19.52 -0.26 -2.05
N ASP A 157 -20.63 -0.58 -1.42
CA ASP A 157 -21.38 0.34 -0.57
C ASP A 157 -21.18 -0.03 0.90
N TYR A 158 -20.93 0.97 1.73
CA TYR A 158 -20.75 0.81 3.17
C TYR A 158 -21.88 1.50 3.92
N LEU A 159 -22.47 0.81 4.88
CA LEU A 159 -23.45 1.36 5.83
C LEU A 159 -22.86 1.42 7.22
N TYR A 160 -22.95 2.59 7.84
CA TYR A 160 -22.49 2.82 9.20
C TYR A 160 -23.66 3.18 10.12
N GLY A 161 -23.53 2.86 11.40
CA GLY A 161 -24.38 3.41 12.45
C GLY A 161 -23.98 4.85 12.77
N SER A 162 -24.80 5.54 13.56
CA SER A 162 -24.51 6.88 14.06
C SER A 162 -23.27 6.94 14.96
N ASP A 163 -22.86 5.80 15.49
CA ASP A 163 -21.66 5.59 16.29
C ASP A 163 -20.38 5.39 15.42
N GLY A 164 -20.50 5.48 14.09
CA GLY A 164 -19.41 5.24 13.15
C GLY A 164 -19.04 3.75 12.96
N MET A 165 -19.72 2.83 13.62
CA MET A 165 -19.46 1.40 13.43
C MET A 165 -20.02 0.91 12.09
N LYS A 166 -19.17 0.19 11.34
CA LYS A 166 -19.58 -0.43 10.06
C LYS A 166 -20.58 -1.55 10.31
N ARG A 167 -21.80 -1.39 9.78
CA ARG A 167 -22.92 -2.31 9.95
C ARG A 167 -23.10 -3.26 8.78
N ARG A 168 -22.82 -2.80 7.57
CA ARG A 168 -22.97 -3.60 6.35
C ARG A 168 -21.97 -3.17 5.29
N VAL A 169 -21.50 -4.17 4.52
CA VAL A 169 -20.76 -4.00 3.29
C VAL A 169 -21.54 -4.71 2.19
N THR A 170 -21.84 -4.01 1.10
CA THR A 170 -22.52 -4.57 -0.06
C THR A 170 -21.58 -4.52 -1.25
N HIS A 171 -21.23 -5.69 -1.78
CA HIS A 171 -20.47 -5.81 -3.02
C HIS A 171 -21.43 -5.92 -4.19
N LYS A 172 -21.30 -5.02 -5.16
CA LYS A 172 -22.09 -5.00 -6.39
C LYS A 172 -21.17 -5.28 -7.57
N VAL A 173 -21.53 -6.25 -8.38
CA VAL A 173 -20.79 -6.65 -9.57
C VAL A 173 -21.53 -6.14 -10.80
N ALA A 174 -20.81 -5.50 -11.72
CA ALA A 174 -21.39 -5.03 -12.97
C ALA A 174 -21.80 -6.22 -13.86
N ILE A 175 -22.99 -6.12 -14.47
CA ILE A 175 -23.59 -7.22 -15.27
C ILE A 175 -22.93 -7.35 -16.65
N ALA A 176 -22.25 -6.30 -17.15
CA ALA A 176 -21.61 -6.26 -18.46
C ALA A 176 -20.23 -5.61 -18.37
N ASN A 177 -19.42 -5.77 -19.43
CA ASN A 177 -18.15 -5.04 -19.59
C ASN A 177 -18.43 -3.54 -19.70
N ILE A 178 -18.35 -2.87 -18.55
CA ILE A 178 -18.63 -1.44 -18.43
C ILE A 178 -17.34 -0.74 -18.02
N SER A 179 -17.13 0.43 -18.57
CA SER A 179 -16.08 1.33 -18.15
C SER A 179 -16.68 2.52 -17.41
N VAL A 180 -16.28 2.72 -16.18
CA VAL A 180 -16.60 3.93 -15.40
C VAL A 180 -15.40 4.87 -15.46
N PRO A 181 -15.56 6.08 -16.01
CA PRO A 181 -14.50 7.08 -16.02
C PRO A 181 -14.08 7.47 -14.60
N MET A 182 -12.83 7.90 -14.47
CA MET A 182 -12.31 8.46 -13.23
C MET A 182 -13.15 9.67 -12.79
N GLY A 183 -13.33 9.82 -11.49
CA GLY A 183 -14.14 10.87 -10.89
C GLY A 183 -15.65 10.62 -10.90
N GLN A 184 -16.14 9.52 -11.47
CA GLN A 184 -17.56 9.22 -11.60
C GLN A 184 -18.01 8.03 -10.77
N ILE A 185 -19.28 8.10 -10.33
CA ILE A 185 -20.02 6.96 -9.81
C ILE A 185 -21.15 6.63 -10.81
N LYS A 186 -21.33 5.36 -11.07
CA LYS A 186 -22.46 4.84 -11.87
C LYS A 186 -23.12 3.69 -11.13
N ASP A 187 -24.43 3.74 -11.04
CA ASP A 187 -25.19 2.56 -10.60
C ASP A 187 -25.47 1.70 -11.82
N LEU A 188 -24.83 0.54 -11.86
CA LEU A 188 -24.84 -0.40 -12.97
C LEU A 188 -25.41 -1.75 -12.55
N THR A 189 -26.05 -1.76 -11.40
CA THR A 189 -26.75 -2.93 -10.87
C THR A 189 -28.20 -2.87 -11.31
N GLY A 190 -28.62 -3.79 -12.17
CA GLY A 190 -30.01 -4.05 -12.47
C GLY A 190 -30.71 -4.82 -11.35
#